data_2a7c7a6ba746231b0a359752b75c43a8
#
_entry.id   2a7c7a6ba746231b0a359752b75c43a8
#
_cell.length_a   1.000
_cell.length_b   1.000
_cell.length_c   1.000
_cell.angle_alpha   90.00
_cell.angle_beta   90.00
_cell.angle_gamma   90.00
#
_symmetry.space_group_name_H-M   'P 1'
#
loop_
_entity.id
_entity.type
_entity.pdbx_description
1 polymer ?
#
loop_
_entity_poly.entity_id
_entity_poly.type
_entity_poly.pdbx_seq_one_letter_code
_entity_poly.pdbx_strand_id
1 'polypeptide(L)'
;VFNAVENSLSKVDLRTPSSLKLIAEIPLHDPTPPIYKKGRLAFNTARASSFNTISCASCHPDGHTDHQLWVLDTPHLAGADQIEPRLSQTLRGLRGTAPYHWDGVPGDPYGGLNASTKEYLEPNSDPNKPESAVRHVIDSSMSSTMIVHDSERHNDEGKKGYLDGAERDAMATFLLNLSHMPTRGRSIDDDLSKEARQGFELFHVTGARDHKNLNNTVCGSCHTFPYLATDSNEYSVPSFRGALDRFVTQAQGRNNVISLDGIKEIAEKGYPEEEVWKRMLGMGEHGRLWPVIDMFKEQSSGYSGAFGKQVTISLKNAGEKLPAQIVERLEWAAVEGTIVLQASGTLITEGGKAESLDLTYDGVGGKYRSTLVPKVVYSTNELFGLAMKGEFTGT
;
A
#
# COMPACT_ATOMS: atom_id res chain seq x y z
N VAL A 1 22.32 -11.30 -14.37
CA VAL A 1 21.72 -10.33 -13.43
C VAL A 1 20.22 -10.43 -13.56
N PHE A 2 19.52 -10.52 -12.43
CA PHE A 2 18.07 -10.42 -12.39
C PHE A 2 17.67 -8.94 -12.23
N ASN A 3 16.84 -8.46 -13.14
CA ASN A 3 16.30 -7.11 -13.13
C ASN A 3 14.89 -7.15 -12.51
N ALA A 4 14.81 -7.02 -11.21
CA ALA A 4 13.57 -7.23 -10.45
C ALA A 4 12.43 -6.28 -10.86
N VAL A 5 12.76 -5.03 -11.17
CA VAL A 5 11.75 -4.02 -11.55
C VAL A 5 11.15 -4.30 -12.93
N GLU A 6 11.96 -4.78 -13.88
CA GLU A 6 11.52 -5.13 -15.22
C GLU A 6 11.04 -6.58 -15.38
N ASN A 7 11.39 -7.41 -14.40
CA ASN A 7 11.18 -8.85 -14.45
C ASN A 7 11.89 -9.49 -15.66
N SER A 8 13.20 -9.25 -15.77
CA SER A 8 14.03 -9.76 -16.85
C SER A 8 15.37 -10.30 -16.33
N LEU A 9 16.05 -11.08 -17.16
CA LEU A 9 17.42 -11.57 -16.91
C LEU A 9 18.39 -10.97 -17.92
N SER A 10 19.39 -10.23 -17.44
CA SER A 10 20.50 -9.77 -18.26
C SER A 10 21.67 -10.74 -18.21
N LYS A 11 22.09 -11.24 -19.36
CA LYS A 11 23.33 -12.00 -19.54
C LYS A 11 24.47 -11.04 -19.91
N VAL A 12 25.47 -10.93 -19.05
CA VAL A 12 26.60 -10.00 -19.21
C VAL A 12 27.90 -10.76 -19.41
N ASP A 13 28.71 -10.32 -20.35
CA ASP A 13 30.08 -10.83 -20.53
C ASP A 13 31.00 -10.17 -19.51
N LEU A 14 31.62 -10.99 -18.67
CA LEU A 14 32.53 -10.57 -17.61
C LEU A 14 34.03 -10.82 -17.98
N ARG A 15 34.34 -11.29 -19.20
CA ARG A 15 35.71 -11.61 -19.60
C ARG A 15 36.62 -10.39 -19.62
N THR A 16 36.04 -9.20 -19.81
CA THR A 16 36.78 -7.93 -19.78
C THR A 16 36.12 -7.02 -18.74
N PRO A 17 36.58 -7.04 -17.46
CA PRO A 17 35.93 -6.29 -16.37
C PRO A 17 35.83 -4.76 -16.59
N SER A 18 36.78 -4.20 -17.36
CA SER A 18 36.78 -2.77 -17.72
C SER A 18 35.77 -2.42 -18.83
N SER A 19 35.16 -3.42 -19.48
CA SER A 19 34.23 -3.24 -20.60
C SER A 19 33.16 -4.32 -20.55
N LEU A 20 32.24 -4.22 -19.61
CA LEU A 20 31.11 -5.13 -19.49
C LEU A 20 30.23 -5.01 -20.73
N LYS A 21 29.89 -6.13 -21.32
CA LYS A 21 29.02 -6.18 -22.50
C LYS A 21 27.77 -6.99 -22.25
N LEU A 22 26.63 -6.36 -22.47
CA LEU A 22 25.36 -7.07 -22.47
C LEU A 22 25.29 -8.03 -23.67
N ILE A 23 25.16 -9.33 -23.42
CA ILE A 23 25.07 -10.38 -24.45
C ILE A 23 23.60 -10.59 -24.87
N ALA A 24 22.70 -10.65 -23.89
CA ALA A 24 21.28 -10.86 -24.12
C ALA A 24 20.46 -10.35 -22.94
N GLU A 25 19.25 -9.95 -23.22
CA GLU A 25 18.20 -9.72 -22.26
C GLU A 25 17.08 -10.72 -22.48
N ILE A 26 16.68 -11.41 -21.43
CA ILE A 26 15.67 -12.46 -21.46
C ILE A 26 14.50 -11.95 -20.62
N PRO A 27 13.39 -11.54 -21.24
CA PRO A 27 12.18 -11.18 -20.50
C PRO A 27 11.63 -12.40 -19.81
N LEU A 28 11.26 -12.27 -18.54
CA LEU A 28 10.49 -13.27 -17.82
C LEU A 28 9.00 -13.00 -18.00
N HIS A 29 8.19 -14.03 -17.79
CA HIS A 29 6.74 -13.82 -17.78
C HIS A 29 6.36 -12.85 -16.64
N ASP A 30 5.68 -11.78 -17.00
CA ASP A 30 5.20 -10.76 -16.07
C ASP A 30 3.71 -10.51 -16.32
N PRO A 31 2.83 -11.07 -15.50
CA PRO A 31 1.37 -10.89 -15.65
C PRO A 31 0.90 -9.50 -15.29
N THR A 32 1.79 -8.66 -14.77
CA THR A 32 1.48 -7.27 -14.39
C THR A 32 0.99 -6.48 -15.61
N PRO A 33 -0.19 -5.83 -15.55
CA PRO A 33 -0.66 -5.00 -16.65
C PRO A 33 0.37 -3.92 -17.04
N PRO A 34 0.51 -3.61 -18.35
CA PRO A 34 1.55 -2.70 -18.85
C PRO A 34 1.59 -1.33 -18.16
N ILE A 35 0.42 -0.79 -17.80
CA ILE A 35 0.34 0.50 -17.10
C ILE A 35 0.99 0.45 -15.72
N TYR A 36 0.79 -0.63 -14.95
CA TYR A 36 1.43 -0.80 -13.66
C TYR A 36 2.92 -1.03 -13.78
N LYS A 37 3.34 -1.79 -14.80
CA LYS A 37 4.77 -2.00 -15.09
C LYS A 37 5.45 -0.68 -15.44
N LYS A 38 4.84 0.15 -16.30
CA LYS A 38 5.35 1.48 -16.63
C LYS A 38 5.46 2.36 -15.38
N GLY A 39 4.44 2.35 -14.51
CA GLY A 39 4.45 3.09 -13.26
C GLY A 39 5.52 2.62 -12.28
N ARG A 40 5.71 1.31 -12.15
CA ARG A 40 6.78 0.71 -11.34
C ARG A 40 8.16 1.12 -11.84
N LEU A 41 8.38 1.12 -13.16
CA LEU A 41 9.62 1.60 -13.76
C LEU A 41 9.85 3.09 -13.49
N ALA A 42 8.83 3.92 -13.70
CA ALA A 42 8.90 5.34 -13.42
C ALA A 42 9.21 5.66 -11.94
N PHE A 43 8.66 4.87 -11.02
CA PHE A 43 8.89 4.99 -9.58
C PHE A 43 10.33 4.61 -9.18
N ASN A 44 10.94 3.65 -9.86
CA ASN A 44 12.26 3.12 -9.53
C ASN A 44 13.40 3.73 -10.35
N THR A 45 13.12 4.57 -11.34
CA THR A 45 14.18 5.13 -12.18
C THR A 45 14.86 6.35 -11.56
N ALA A 46 16.17 6.32 -11.46
CA ALA A 46 16.96 7.49 -11.04
C ALA A 46 16.90 8.65 -12.04
N ARG A 47 16.45 8.41 -13.29
CA ARG A 47 16.19 9.44 -14.30
C ARG A 47 15.14 10.47 -13.84
N ALA A 48 14.38 10.16 -12.78
CA ALA A 48 13.46 11.10 -12.16
C ALA A 48 14.15 12.32 -11.55
N SER A 49 15.42 12.21 -11.15
CA SER A 49 16.19 13.30 -10.51
C SER A 49 17.16 13.99 -11.44
N SER A 50 17.54 15.23 -11.12
CA SER A 50 18.40 16.10 -11.94
C SER A 50 19.74 15.48 -12.32
N PHE A 51 20.34 14.71 -11.41
CA PHE A 51 21.64 14.08 -11.60
C PHE A 51 21.56 12.57 -11.85
N ASN A 52 20.39 12.02 -12.06
CA ASN A 52 20.16 10.58 -12.17
C ASN A 52 20.70 9.80 -10.97
N THR A 53 20.57 10.33 -9.76
CA THR A 53 21.13 9.77 -8.53
C THR A 53 20.13 9.15 -7.61
N ILE A 54 18.89 9.65 -7.61
CA ILE A 54 17.82 9.19 -6.73
C ILE A 54 16.53 8.93 -7.53
N SER A 55 15.73 8.02 -7.03
CA SER A 55 14.38 7.72 -7.50
C SER A 55 13.39 7.91 -6.35
N CYS A 56 12.09 7.85 -6.62
CA CYS A 56 11.08 7.82 -5.56
C CYS A 56 11.31 6.64 -4.61
N ALA A 57 11.73 5.49 -5.15
CA ALA A 57 12.07 4.30 -4.38
C ALA A 57 13.30 4.47 -3.46
N SER A 58 14.11 5.52 -3.63
CA SER A 58 15.25 5.78 -2.73
C SER A 58 14.81 6.17 -1.32
N CYS A 59 13.73 6.94 -1.19
CA CYS A 59 13.13 7.30 0.10
C CYS A 59 11.91 6.44 0.44
N HIS A 60 11.31 5.81 -0.57
CA HIS A 60 10.14 4.95 -0.43
C HIS A 60 10.41 3.52 -0.95
N PRO A 61 11.37 2.78 -0.36
CA PRO A 61 11.70 1.42 -0.81
C PRO A 61 10.44 0.54 -0.76
N ASP A 62 10.20 -0.21 -1.84
CA ASP A 62 8.99 -1.04 -2.00
C ASP A 62 7.66 -0.28 -1.80
N GLY A 63 7.65 1.02 -2.09
CA GLY A 63 6.50 1.90 -1.85
C GLY A 63 6.21 2.17 -0.37
N HIS A 64 7.16 1.84 0.51
CA HIS A 64 7.00 2.04 1.95
C HIS A 64 7.77 3.27 2.43
N THR A 65 8.53 3.18 3.49
CA THR A 65 9.36 4.22 4.07
C THR A 65 10.78 3.68 4.29
N ASP A 66 11.78 4.52 4.14
CA ASP A 66 13.16 4.23 4.51
C ASP A 66 13.45 4.45 6.01
N HIS A 67 12.43 4.89 6.77
CA HIS A 67 12.53 5.24 8.20
C HIS A 67 13.56 6.32 8.51
N GLN A 68 13.94 7.14 7.51
CA GLN A 68 14.85 8.26 7.69
C GLN A 68 14.09 9.56 7.89
N LEU A 69 14.70 10.45 8.65
CA LEU A 69 14.26 11.83 8.80
C LEU A 69 14.94 12.69 7.74
N TRP A 70 14.15 13.34 6.91
CA TRP A 70 14.61 14.21 5.84
C TRP A 70 14.25 15.66 6.11
N VAL A 71 15.17 16.55 5.80
CA VAL A 71 14.91 17.98 5.64
C VAL A 71 14.89 18.25 4.15
N LEU A 72 13.71 18.44 3.59
CA LEU A 72 13.51 18.61 2.16
C LEU A 72 12.81 19.93 1.90
N ASP A 73 13.23 20.63 0.84
CA ASP A 73 12.43 21.68 0.27
C ASP A 73 11.16 21.10 -0.29
N THR A 74 10.05 21.54 0.25
CA THR A 74 8.75 21.12 -0.21
C THR A 74 7.96 22.35 -0.61
N PRO A 75 7.36 22.41 -1.83
CA PRO A 75 6.87 23.66 -2.43
C PRO A 75 5.63 24.23 -1.77
N HIS A 76 5.02 23.54 -0.87
CA HIS A 76 3.73 23.88 -0.29
C HIS A 76 3.79 24.59 1.04
N LEU A 77 4.95 24.83 1.54
CA LEU A 77 5.13 25.71 2.68
C LEU A 77 5.60 27.09 2.18
N ALA A 78 4.68 27.87 1.66
CA ALA A 78 4.99 29.21 1.23
C ALA A 78 5.62 29.99 2.38
N GLY A 79 6.89 30.34 2.21
CA GLY A 79 7.65 31.15 3.16
C GLY A 79 8.13 30.43 4.41
N ALA A 80 7.95 29.13 4.49
CA ALA A 80 8.54 28.34 5.57
C ALA A 80 9.64 27.45 5.00
N ASP A 81 10.87 27.81 5.23
CA ASP A 81 11.95 26.84 5.22
C ASP A 81 11.55 25.72 6.15
N GLN A 82 11.35 24.51 5.64
CA GLN A 82 11.09 23.37 6.49
C GLN A 82 12.35 23.06 7.30
N ILE A 83 12.43 23.64 8.45
CA ILE A 83 13.55 23.40 9.38
C ILE A 83 13.34 22.09 10.15
N GLU A 84 12.10 21.63 10.25
CA GLU A 84 11.80 20.39 10.98
C GLU A 84 11.93 19.17 10.08
N PRO A 85 12.75 18.19 10.48
CA PRO A 85 12.86 16.94 9.73
C PRO A 85 11.53 16.16 9.73
N ARG A 86 11.22 15.51 8.62
CA ARG A 86 10.05 14.64 8.45
C ARG A 86 10.46 13.24 8.09
N LEU A 87 9.73 12.29 8.64
CA LEU A 87 9.86 10.89 8.24
C LEU A 87 9.23 10.71 6.86
N SER A 88 9.90 9.95 5.97
CA SER A 88 9.27 9.54 4.72
C SER A 88 8.03 8.71 5.02
N GLN A 89 6.89 9.06 4.41
CA GLN A 89 5.63 8.36 4.65
C GLN A 89 5.52 7.11 3.77
N THR A 90 4.77 6.12 4.23
CA THR A 90 4.40 5.00 3.37
C THR A 90 3.49 5.45 2.23
N LEU A 91 3.75 4.95 1.03
CA LEU A 91 2.90 5.13 -0.15
C LEU A 91 1.99 3.93 -0.39
N ARG A 92 2.01 2.93 0.50
CA ARG A 92 1.11 1.79 0.45
C ARG A 92 -0.27 2.18 0.97
N GLY A 93 -1.30 1.67 0.32
CA GLY A 93 -2.69 1.87 0.74
C GLY A 93 -3.23 3.28 0.54
N LEU A 94 -2.73 4.04 -0.43
CA LEU A 94 -3.18 5.42 -0.70
C LEU A 94 -4.65 5.51 -1.08
N ARG A 95 -5.21 4.48 -1.71
CA ARG A 95 -6.61 4.50 -2.15
C ARG A 95 -7.55 4.77 -0.97
N GLY A 96 -8.34 5.82 -1.08
CA GLY A 96 -9.29 6.23 -0.06
C GLY A 96 -8.67 6.89 1.19
N THR A 97 -7.40 7.31 1.15
CA THR A 97 -6.71 7.94 2.29
C THR A 97 -6.30 9.40 2.04
N ALA A 98 -6.93 10.08 1.09
CA ALA A 98 -6.74 11.51 0.92
C ALA A 98 -7.20 12.28 2.20
N PRO A 99 -6.67 13.48 2.47
CA PRO A 99 -5.69 14.23 1.68
C PRO A 99 -4.29 13.61 1.78
N TYR A 100 -3.57 13.59 0.66
CA TYR A 100 -2.23 13.04 0.59
C TYR A 100 -1.19 14.06 1.02
N HIS A 101 -0.02 13.60 1.39
CA HIS A 101 1.05 14.34 2.02
C HIS A 101 0.75 14.64 3.50
N TRP A 102 1.80 14.98 4.28
CA TRP A 102 1.68 15.18 5.73
C TRP A 102 0.84 16.40 6.12
N ASP A 103 0.78 17.43 5.29
CA ASP A 103 -0.02 18.65 5.47
C ASP A 103 -1.32 18.65 4.63
N GLY A 104 -1.49 17.68 3.74
CA GLY A 104 -2.65 17.57 2.86
C GLY A 104 -2.70 18.60 1.72
N VAL A 105 -1.80 19.56 1.66
CA VAL A 105 -1.90 20.69 0.71
C VAL A 105 -1.80 20.26 -0.73
N PRO A 106 -0.76 19.55 -1.20
CA PRO A 106 -0.65 19.16 -2.59
C PRO A 106 -1.58 18.00 -2.96
N GLY A 107 -2.13 17.32 -1.99
CA GLY A 107 -2.89 16.08 -2.20
C GLY A 107 -4.34 16.13 -1.76
N ASP A 108 -4.92 17.30 -1.53
CA ASP A 108 -6.33 17.43 -1.18
C ASP A 108 -7.22 17.32 -2.44
N PRO A 109 -8.06 16.27 -2.52
CA PRO A 109 -8.98 16.10 -3.65
C PRO A 109 -10.10 17.15 -3.72
N TYR A 110 -10.32 17.88 -2.64
CA TYR A 110 -11.36 18.92 -2.54
C TYR A 110 -10.82 20.32 -2.75
N GLY A 111 -9.64 20.42 -3.31
CA GLY A 111 -9.15 21.71 -3.68
C GLY A 111 -8.56 22.53 -2.54
N GLY A 112 -7.92 21.92 -1.58
CA GLY A 112 -7.32 22.59 -0.45
C GLY A 112 -8.32 22.92 0.67
N LEU A 113 -9.59 22.50 0.56
CA LEU A 113 -10.59 22.75 1.62
C LEU A 113 -10.21 22.14 2.95
N ASN A 114 -9.56 20.97 2.90
CA ASN A 114 -9.10 20.24 4.07
C ASN A 114 -7.61 20.47 4.38
N ALA A 115 -6.94 21.28 3.57
CA ALA A 115 -5.54 21.62 3.83
C ALA A 115 -5.44 22.79 4.78
N SER A 116 -4.43 22.75 5.62
CA SER A 116 -4.19 23.76 6.65
C SER A 116 -3.79 25.13 6.10
N THR A 117 -3.17 25.15 4.93
CA THR A 117 -2.58 26.35 4.32
C THR A 117 -3.27 26.73 3.02
N LYS A 118 -4.60 26.86 3.05
CA LYS A 118 -5.46 27.20 1.92
C LYS A 118 -5.02 28.42 1.10
N GLU A 119 -4.25 29.29 1.70
CA GLU A 119 -3.90 30.57 1.13
C GLU A 119 -2.77 30.50 0.08
N TYR A 120 -2.07 29.39 -0.04
CA TYR A 120 -0.78 29.34 -0.73
C TYR A 120 -0.70 28.47 -1.96
N LEU A 121 -1.61 27.54 -2.16
CA LEU A 121 -1.60 26.65 -3.32
C LEU A 121 -3.00 26.50 -3.89
N GLU A 122 -3.09 26.75 -5.20
CA GLU A 122 -4.29 26.39 -5.93
C GLU A 122 -4.42 24.85 -6.00
N PRO A 123 -5.59 24.34 -5.66
CA PRO A 123 -5.86 22.91 -5.77
C PRO A 123 -5.80 22.49 -7.25
N ASN A 124 -5.08 21.46 -7.50
CA ASN A 124 -4.86 20.94 -8.86
C ASN A 124 -5.37 19.50 -9.01
N SER A 125 -6.39 19.17 -8.24
CA SER A 125 -7.06 17.88 -8.32
C SER A 125 -8.51 18.06 -8.77
N ASP A 126 -9.03 17.06 -9.48
CA ASP A 126 -10.43 17.00 -9.86
C ASP A 126 -11.25 16.47 -8.67
N PRO A 127 -12.13 17.26 -8.05
CA PRO A 127 -12.93 16.82 -6.91
C PRO A 127 -13.89 15.66 -7.24
N ASN A 128 -14.19 15.45 -8.53
CA ASN A 128 -14.96 14.29 -8.98
C ASN A 128 -14.11 13.04 -9.16
N LYS A 129 -12.79 13.17 -9.10
CA LYS A 129 -11.79 12.10 -9.19
C LYS A 129 -10.74 12.30 -8.11
N PRO A 130 -11.05 12.01 -6.85
CA PRO A 130 -10.15 12.26 -5.72
C PRO A 130 -8.74 11.68 -5.89
N GLU A 131 -8.64 10.54 -6.60
CA GLU A 131 -7.36 9.92 -6.91
C GLU A 131 -6.46 10.77 -7.81
N SER A 132 -6.99 11.76 -8.51
CA SER A 132 -6.20 12.70 -9.31
C SER A 132 -5.22 13.51 -8.47
N ALA A 133 -5.50 13.64 -7.16
CA ALA A 133 -4.59 14.27 -6.20
C ALA A 133 -3.25 13.56 -6.08
N VAL A 134 -3.18 12.24 -6.29
CA VAL A 134 -1.90 11.49 -6.32
C VAL A 134 -1.00 11.98 -7.46
N ARG A 135 -1.58 12.23 -8.66
CA ARG A 135 -0.83 12.79 -9.77
C ARG A 135 -0.28 14.19 -9.45
N HIS A 136 -1.06 15.00 -8.77
CA HIS A 136 -0.62 16.33 -8.35
C HIS A 136 0.53 16.25 -7.32
N VAL A 137 0.49 15.35 -6.35
CA VAL A 137 1.61 15.12 -5.42
C VAL A 137 2.87 14.69 -6.17
N ILE A 138 2.75 13.83 -7.20
CA ILE A 138 3.88 13.44 -8.05
C ILE A 138 4.46 14.66 -8.77
N ASP A 139 3.61 15.50 -9.39
CA ASP A 139 4.06 16.70 -10.08
C ASP A 139 4.77 17.67 -9.12
N SER A 140 4.26 17.80 -7.90
CA SER A 140 4.86 18.60 -6.83
C SER A 140 6.25 18.09 -6.46
N SER A 141 6.38 16.77 -6.23
CA SER A 141 7.66 16.14 -5.91
C SER A 141 8.67 16.25 -7.07
N MET A 142 8.20 16.14 -8.32
CA MET A 142 9.03 16.32 -9.51
C MET A 142 9.54 17.76 -9.67
N SER A 143 8.78 18.74 -9.16
CA SER A 143 9.14 20.16 -9.26
C SER A 143 9.97 20.69 -8.09
N SER A 144 10.19 19.87 -7.06
CA SER A 144 10.91 20.26 -5.84
C SER A 144 11.99 19.25 -5.44
N THR A 145 11.60 18.21 -4.74
CA THR A 145 12.50 17.21 -4.13
C THR A 145 13.43 16.52 -5.15
N MET A 146 12.94 16.34 -6.39
CA MET A 146 13.67 15.60 -7.43
C MET A 146 14.52 16.48 -8.33
N ILE A 147 14.44 17.80 -8.21
CA ILE A 147 15.25 18.73 -9.02
C ILE A 147 16.08 19.68 -8.16
N VAL A 148 17.24 20.05 -8.70
CA VAL A 148 18.07 21.14 -8.14
C VAL A 148 17.42 22.47 -8.51
N HIS A 149 17.46 23.42 -7.61
CA HIS A 149 16.77 24.71 -7.69
C HIS A 149 16.87 25.47 -9.03
N ASP A 150 18.00 25.34 -9.75
CA ASP A 150 18.23 26.05 -11.02
C ASP A 150 17.90 25.23 -12.26
N SER A 151 17.29 24.03 -12.10
CA SER A 151 16.91 23.22 -13.23
C SER A 151 15.61 23.72 -13.85
N GLU A 152 15.70 24.33 -15.03
CA GLU A 152 14.53 24.79 -15.82
C GLU A 152 13.94 23.70 -16.72
N ARG A 153 14.26 22.41 -16.48
CA ARG A 153 13.73 21.35 -17.32
C ARG A 153 12.25 21.18 -17.13
N HIS A 154 11.54 21.21 -18.24
CA HIS A 154 10.10 20.92 -18.32
C HIS A 154 9.87 19.65 -19.14
N ASN A 155 8.85 18.90 -18.76
CA ASN A 155 8.41 17.72 -19.49
C ASN A 155 7.53 18.12 -20.72
N ASP A 156 6.96 17.13 -21.36
CA ASP A 156 6.06 17.27 -22.52
C ASP A 156 4.74 17.99 -22.20
N GLU A 157 4.36 18.10 -20.94
CA GLU A 157 3.20 18.86 -20.47
C GLU A 157 3.55 20.30 -20.01
N GLY A 158 4.80 20.71 -20.13
CA GLY A 158 5.27 22.00 -19.63
C GLY A 158 5.43 22.07 -18.12
N LYS A 159 5.38 20.93 -17.41
CA LYS A 159 5.58 20.85 -15.96
C LYS A 159 7.04 20.62 -15.63
N LYS A 160 7.52 21.23 -14.54
CA LYS A 160 8.90 21.04 -14.09
C LYS A 160 9.20 19.57 -13.80
N GLY A 161 10.45 19.15 -14.06
CA GLY A 161 10.98 17.82 -13.76
C GLY A 161 11.14 16.92 -14.96
N TYR A 162 11.59 15.68 -14.73
CA TYR A 162 12.19 14.85 -15.77
C TYR A 162 11.25 13.82 -16.38
N LEU A 163 10.32 13.26 -15.66
CA LEU A 163 9.43 12.23 -16.19
C LEU A 163 8.35 12.86 -17.07
N ASP A 164 8.04 12.23 -18.21
CA ASP A 164 6.95 12.65 -19.08
C ASP A 164 5.56 12.46 -18.42
N GLY A 165 4.53 13.08 -19.01
CA GLY A 165 3.18 13.02 -18.48
C GLY A 165 2.66 11.59 -18.35
N ALA A 166 2.91 10.76 -19.37
CA ALA A 166 2.45 9.37 -19.38
C ALA A 166 3.21 8.47 -18.36
N GLU A 167 4.45 8.81 -18.02
CA GLU A 167 5.21 8.14 -16.95
C GLU A 167 4.63 8.50 -15.57
N ARG A 168 4.29 9.79 -15.37
CA ARG A 168 3.69 10.29 -14.13
C ARG A 168 2.28 9.73 -13.91
N ASP A 169 1.46 9.62 -14.95
CA ASP A 169 0.13 9.01 -14.90
C ASP A 169 0.20 7.53 -14.57
N ALA A 170 1.13 6.82 -15.20
CA ALA A 170 1.39 5.42 -14.90
C ALA A 170 1.87 5.23 -13.44
N MET A 171 2.73 6.14 -12.95
CA MET A 171 3.18 6.13 -11.55
C MET A 171 2.01 6.36 -10.59
N ALA A 172 1.12 7.31 -10.86
CA ALA A 172 -0.08 7.53 -10.04
C ALA A 172 -0.96 6.27 -9.98
N THR A 173 -1.16 5.63 -11.13
CA THR A 173 -1.90 4.37 -11.22
C THR A 173 -1.22 3.26 -10.42
N PHE A 174 0.09 3.15 -10.52
CA PHE A 174 0.88 2.17 -9.75
C PHE A 174 0.74 2.42 -8.23
N LEU A 175 0.95 3.65 -7.77
CA LEU A 175 0.88 4.02 -6.36
C LEU A 175 -0.51 3.78 -5.74
N LEU A 176 -1.58 4.10 -6.46
CA LEU A 176 -2.95 3.84 -6.00
C LEU A 176 -3.28 2.34 -5.87
N ASN A 177 -2.48 1.48 -6.47
CA ASN A 177 -2.66 0.02 -6.40
C ASN A 177 -1.62 -0.68 -5.52
N LEU A 178 -0.74 0.07 -4.86
CA LEU A 178 0.13 -0.48 -3.82
C LEU A 178 -0.69 -0.74 -2.56
N SER A 179 -0.82 -2.00 -2.19
CA SER A 179 -1.52 -2.41 -0.97
C SER A 179 -0.56 -2.52 0.21
N HIS A 180 -1.08 -2.33 1.41
CA HIS A 180 -0.37 -2.75 2.63
C HIS A 180 -0.16 -4.25 2.65
N MET A 181 0.85 -4.69 3.40
CA MET A 181 1.06 -6.11 3.66
C MET A 181 -0.17 -6.71 4.37
N PRO A 182 -0.58 -7.94 4.03
CA PRO A 182 -1.72 -8.57 4.68
C PRO A 182 -1.45 -8.81 6.15
N THR A 183 -2.42 -8.52 7.00
CA THR A 183 -2.33 -8.86 8.42
C THR A 183 -2.56 -10.34 8.64
N ARG A 184 -1.73 -10.93 9.47
CA ARG A 184 -1.83 -12.36 9.78
C ARG A 184 -3.04 -12.71 10.65
N GLY A 185 -3.51 -11.76 11.47
CA GLY A 185 -4.59 -11.96 12.42
C GLY A 185 -6.00 -11.86 11.82
N ARG A 186 -6.16 -11.31 10.61
CA ARG A 186 -7.47 -11.15 10.00
C ARG A 186 -8.01 -12.48 9.48
N SER A 187 -9.25 -12.81 9.85
CA SER A 187 -9.95 -13.98 9.33
C SER A 187 -10.16 -13.88 7.81
N ILE A 188 -10.11 -15.00 7.11
CA ILE A 188 -10.45 -15.07 5.68
C ILE A 188 -11.90 -14.68 5.42
N ASP A 189 -12.77 -14.85 6.39
CA ASP A 189 -14.20 -14.52 6.34
C ASP A 189 -14.50 -13.07 6.79
N ASP A 190 -13.45 -12.26 7.02
CA ASP A 190 -13.56 -10.89 7.55
C ASP A 190 -14.16 -10.77 8.96
N ASP A 191 -14.34 -11.87 9.65
CA ASP A 191 -14.78 -11.86 11.04
C ASP A 191 -13.71 -11.29 11.97
N LEU A 192 -14.11 -10.33 12.77
CA LEU A 192 -13.27 -9.78 13.82
C LEU A 192 -13.32 -10.65 15.08
N SER A 193 -12.20 -10.77 15.78
CA SER A 193 -12.20 -11.31 17.15
C SER A 193 -13.14 -10.50 18.05
N LYS A 194 -13.49 -11.06 19.18
CA LYS A 194 -14.33 -10.36 20.16
C LYS A 194 -13.69 -9.05 20.63
N GLU A 195 -12.40 -9.08 20.85
CA GLU A 195 -11.59 -7.94 21.28
C GLU A 195 -11.51 -6.88 20.18
N ALA A 196 -11.22 -7.25 18.95
CA ALA A 196 -11.18 -6.33 17.81
C ALA A 196 -12.56 -5.73 17.50
N ARG A 197 -13.64 -6.49 17.68
CA ARG A 197 -15.02 -6.00 17.55
C ARG A 197 -15.35 -4.95 18.60
N GLN A 198 -14.93 -5.17 19.85
CA GLN A 198 -15.04 -4.17 20.90
C GLN A 198 -14.22 -2.91 20.57
N GLY A 199 -13.03 -3.08 20.00
CA GLY A 199 -12.20 -1.98 19.54
C GLY A 199 -12.85 -1.18 18.42
N PHE A 200 -13.50 -1.86 17.48
CA PHE A 200 -14.28 -1.23 16.41
C PHE A 200 -15.40 -0.36 16.96
N GLU A 201 -16.15 -0.87 17.94
CA GLU A 201 -17.22 -0.12 18.61
C GLU A 201 -16.67 1.11 19.34
N LEU A 202 -15.56 0.97 20.07
CA LEU A 202 -14.91 2.07 20.76
C LEU A 202 -14.40 3.14 19.78
N PHE A 203 -13.83 2.73 18.66
CA PHE A 203 -13.24 3.63 17.67
C PHE A 203 -14.29 4.39 16.86
N HIS A 204 -15.38 3.74 16.46
CA HIS A 204 -16.35 4.27 15.51
C HIS A 204 -17.68 4.70 16.13
N VAL A 205 -18.06 4.17 17.30
CA VAL A 205 -19.43 4.35 17.83
C VAL A 205 -19.44 5.00 19.21
N THR A 206 -18.75 4.41 20.18
CA THR A 206 -18.86 4.85 21.58
C THR A 206 -17.84 5.89 22.00
N GLY A 207 -16.72 5.97 21.30
CA GLY A 207 -15.69 6.99 21.49
C GLY A 207 -15.11 7.09 22.90
N ALA A 208 -14.52 8.22 23.17
CA ALA A 208 -14.04 8.58 24.50
C ALA A 208 -15.21 8.93 25.42
N ARG A 209 -15.23 8.35 26.60
CA ARG A 209 -16.26 8.61 27.60
C ARG A 209 -16.00 9.84 28.49
N ASP A 210 -15.03 10.67 28.17
CA ASP A 210 -14.86 11.90 28.91
C ASP A 210 -15.91 12.94 28.47
N HIS A 211 -17.09 12.84 29.03
CA HIS A 211 -18.23 13.72 28.75
C HIS A 211 -17.97 15.20 29.09
N LYS A 212 -16.86 15.51 29.71
CA LYS A 212 -16.57 16.89 30.15
C LYS A 212 -15.77 17.71 29.15
N ASN A 213 -14.94 17.07 28.29
CA ASN A 213 -13.97 17.80 27.48
C ASN A 213 -13.91 17.49 25.99
N LEU A 214 -14.54 16.42 25.47
CA LEU A 214 -14.38 16.00 24.08
C LEU A 214 -15.67 15.78 23.30
N ASN A 215 -16.78 16.35 23.71
CA ASN A 215 -18.05 16.37 22.96
C ASN A 215 -18.50 15.04 22.33
N ASN A 216 -18.27 13.92 22.98
CA ASN A 216 -18.57 12.57 22.45
C ASN A 216 -17.92 12.24 21.09
N THR A 217 -16.78 12.80 20.79
CA THR A 217 -16.08 12.55 19.52
C THR A 217 -15.52 11.14 19.48
N VAL A 218 -15.83 10.41 18.43
CA VAL A 218 -15.22 9.10 18.15
C VAL A 218 -13.93 9.28 17.35
N CYS A 219 -12.95 8.40 17.53
CA CYS A 219 -11.69 8.45 16.79
C CYS A 219 -11.93 8.42 15.27
N GLY A 220 -12.88 7.61 14.83
CA GLY A 220 -13.28 7.49 13.44
C GLY A 220 -13.87 8.75 12.81
N SER A 221 -14.23 9.79 13.58
CA SER A 221 -14.67 11.05 12.98
C SER A 221 -13.51 11.82 12.31
N CYS A 222 -12.27 11.63 12.77
CA CYS A 222 -11.09 12.21 12.14
C CYS A 222 -10.32 11.17 11.32
N HIS A 223 -10.16 9.95 11.86
CA HIS A 223 -9.49 8.82 11.20
C HIS A 223 -10.45 8.00 10.32
N THR A 224 -11.25 8.68 9.55
CA THR A 224 -12.30 8.07 8.72
C THR A 224 -11.83 7.77 7.31
N PHE A 225 -12.53 6.85 6.64
CA PHE A 225 -12.40 6.58 5.22
C PHE A 225 -13.70 6.96 4.51
N PRO A 226 -13.66 7.37 3.25
CA PRO A 226 -12.50 7.40 2.34
C PRO A 226 -11.58 8.61 2.52
N TYR A 227 -11.95 9.62 3.24
CA TYR A 227 -11.19 10.86 3.35
C TYR A 227 -10.90 11.21 4.81
N LEU A 228 -9.63 11.39 5.10
CA LEU A 228 -9.14 11.72 6.42
C LEU A 228 -9.31 13.21 6.71
N ALA A 229 -9.59 13.57 7.94
CA ALA A 229 -9.65 14.97 8.35
C ALA A 229 -8.25 15.60 8.42
N THR A 230 -8.21 16.92 8.40
CA THR A 230 -7.02 17.71 8.79
C THR A 230 -7.19 18.16 10.23
N ASP A 231 -6.16 18.04 11.04
CA ASP A 231 -6.23 18.48 12.44
C ASP A 231 -6.00 19.97 12.61
N SER A 232 -6.21 20.47 13.83
CA SER A 232 -6.03 21.89 14.18
C SER A 232 -4.57 22.34 14.19
N ASN A 233 -3.61 21.43 14.07
CA ASN A 233 -2.18 21.70 14.04
C ASN A 233 -1.61 21.64 12.61
N GLU A 234 -2.48 21.69 11.60
CA GLU A 234 -2.10 21.77 10.19
C GLU A 234 -1.53 20.48 9.59
N TYR A 235 -1.88 19.33 10.17
CA TYR A 235 -1.48 18.02 9.65
C TYR A 235 -2.67 17.20 9.17
N SER A 236 -2.44 16.39 8.14
CA SER A 236 -3.37 15.35 7.77
C SER A 236 -3.44 14.30 8.87
N VAL A 237 -4.64 13.97 9.28
CA VAL A 237 -4.86 12.89 10.24
C VAL A 237 -4.43 11.56 9.59
N PRO A 238 -3.53 10.78 10.23
CA PRO A 238 -3.03 9.57 9.61
C PRO A 238 -4.07 8.46 9.59
N SER A 239 -4.04 7.65 8.52
CA SER A 239 -4.74 6.37 8.51
C SER A 239 -4.08 5.38 9.45
N PHE A 240 -4.88 4.55 10.12
CA PHE A 240 -4.39 3.40 10.86
C PHE A 240 -4.19 2.15 10.00
N ARG A 241 -4.50 2.22 8.70
CA ARG A 241 -4.12 1.16 7.76
C ARG A 241 -2.60 1.02 7.70
N GLY A 242 -2.13 -0.21 7.67
CA GLY A 242 -0.69 -0.50 7.66
C GLY A 242 0.03 -0.13 8.96
N ALA A 243 -0.67 0.10 10.05
CA ALA A 243 -0.06 0.47 11.33
C ALA A 243 0.93 -0.59 11.85
N LEU A 244 0.70 -1.88 11.52
CA LEU A 244 1.62 -2.97 11.85
C LEU A 244 2.90 -2.97 10.98
N ASP A 245 2.84 -2.36 9.81
CA ASP A 245 3.94 -2.29 8.85
C ASP A 245 4.84 -1.05 9.10
N ARG A 246 4.43 -0.16 10.01
CA ARG A 246 5.16 1.06 10.36
C ARG A 246 5.94 0.88 11.66
N PHE A 247 7.26 0.96 11.57
CA PHE A 247 8.12 0.91 12.75
C PHE A 247 8.14 2.24 13.52
N VAL A 248 7.98 3.35 12.82
CA VAL A 248 7.86 4.68 13.43
C VAL A 248 6.47 5.18 13.14
N THR A 249 5.66 5.26 14.18
CA THR A 249 4.24 5.60 14.03
C THR A 249 3.99 7.10 13.94
N GLN A 250 4.96 7.93 14.33
CA GLN A 250 4.83 9.38 14.30
C GLN A 250 5.80 10.03 13.31
N ALA A 251 5.24 10.70 12.32
CA ALA A 251 6.00 11.33 11.23
C ALA A 251 6.92 12.47 11.67
N GLN A 252 6.71 13.03 12.84
CA GLN A 252 7.47 14.19 13.34
C GLN A 252 8.76 13.80 14.05
N GLY A 253 9.02 12.53 14.30
CA GLY A 253 10.23 12.06 14.97
C GLY A 253 10.40 12.55 16.43
N ARG A 254 9.42 13.22 16.99
CA ARG A 254 9.50 13.74 18.38
C ARG A 254 9.35 12.62 19.41
N ASN A 255 8.58 11.59 19.08
CA ASN A 255 8.35 10.46 19.94
C ASN A 255 8.70 9.19 19.16
N ASN A 256 9.73 8.50 19.59
CA ASN A 256 10.17 7.24 19.00
C ASN A 256 9.24 6.09 19.37
N VAL A 257 7.96 6.18 18.98
CA VAL A 257 7.03 5.07 19.12
C VAL A 257 7.28 4.11 17.99
N ILE A 258 8.00 3.05 18.28
CA ILE A 258 8.54 2.12 17.30
C ILE A 258 7.47 1.12 16.81
N SER A 259 6.39 0.91 17.58
CA SER A 259 5.34 -0.06 17.21
C SER A 259 4.03 0.24 17.92
N LEU A 260 2.93 -0.43 17.53
CA LEU A 260 1.68 -0.39 18.28
C LEU A 260 1.83 -0.90 19.72
N ASP A 261 2.73 -1.85 19.94
CA ASP A 261 3.05 -2.30 21.29
C ASP A 261 3.86 -1.26 22.08
N GLY A 262 4.61 -0.39 21.41
CA GLY A 262 5.26 0.78 22.02
C GLY A 262 4.25 1.82 22.53
N ILE A 263 3.10 1.97 21.89
CA ILE A 263 2.00 2.80 22.40
C ILE A 263 1.53 2.25 23.75
N LYS A 264 1.48 0.94 23.90
CA LYS A 264 1.19 0.26 25.16
C LYS A 264 2.17 0.67 26.24
N GLU A 265 3.44 0.56 25.95
CA GLU A 265 4.52 0.84 26.90
C GLU A 265 4.51 2.31 27.36
N ILE A 266 4.22 3.25 26.45
CA ILE A 266 4.05 4.66 26.76
C ILE A 266 2.83 4.87 27.67
N ALA A 267 1.71 4.25 27.35
CA ALA A 267 0.48 4.33 28.14
C ALA A 267 0.65 3.75 29.56
N GLU A 268 1.44 2.70 29.71
CA GLU A 268 1.71 2.07 31.02
C GLU A 268 2.75 2.83 31.87
N LYS A 269 3.68 3.55 31.24
CA LYS A 269 4.80 4.24 31.93
C LYS A 269 4.54 5.69 32.33
N GLY A 270 3.41 6.28 31.95
CA GLY A 270 3.00 7.60 32.42
C GLY A 270 3.75 8.78 31.81
N TYR A 271 4.05 8.75 30.52
CA TYR A 271 4.62 9.90 29.83
C TYR A 271 3.59 11.04 29.60
N PRO A 272 4.03 12.30 29.38
CA PRO A 272 3.12 13.44 29.20
C PRO A 272 2.08 13.27 28.09
N GLU A 273 2.42 12.53 27.04
CA GLU A 273 1.49 12.15 25.97
C GLU A 273 0.38 11.20 26.46
N GLU A 274 0.56 10.58 27.62
CA GLU A 274 -0.46 9.78 28.27
C GLU A 274 -1.76 10.58 28.51
N GLU A 275 -1.69 11.86 28.75
CA GLU A 275 -2.84 12.73 28.95
C GLU A 275 -3.74 12.76 27.70
N VAL A 276 -3.17 12.82 26.49
CA VAL A 276 -3.94 12.79 25.25
C VAL A 276 -4.65 11.45 25.09
N TRP A 277 -3.94 10.35 25.28
CA TRP A 277 -4.51 9.01 25.17
C TRP A 277 -5.49 8.72 26.31
N LYS A 278 -5.21 9.15 27.52
CA LYS A 278 -6.13 9.06 28.64
C LYS A 278 -7.43 9.83 28.38
N ARG A 279 -7.34 11.02 27.80
CA ARG A 279 -8.52 11.82 27.46
C ARG A 279 -9.31 11.21 26.30
N MET A 280 -8.62 10.81 25.22
CA MET A 280 -9.28 10.26 24.03
C MET A 280 -9.92 8.91 24.26
N LEU A 281 -9.32 8.06 25.08
CA LEU A 281 -9.79 6.68 25.27
C LEU A 281 -10.42 6.44 26.64
N GLY A 282 -10.51 7.45 27.50
CA GLY A 282 -11.04 7.29 28.87
C GLY A 282 -10.19 6.32 29.69
N MET A 283 -8.87 6.41 29.57
CA MET A 283 -7.89 5.42 30.07
C MET A 283 -7.64 5.42 31.57
N GLY A 284 -8.50 6.01 32.37
CA GLY A 284 -8.53 5.61 33.78
C GLY A 284 -8.80 4.10 33.97
N GLU A 285 -9.24 3.44 32.90
CA GLU A 285 -9.49 2.00 32.83
C GLU A 285 -8.63 1.40 31.71
N HIS A 286 -7.54 0.74 32.05
CA HIS A 286 -6.57 0.12 31.11
C HIS A 286 -7.20 -0.81 30.05
N GLY A 287 -8.45 -1.22 30.21
CA GLY A 287 -9.13 -2.16 29.33
C GLY A 287 -9.58 -1.61 27.97
N ARG A 288 -9.57 -0.29 27.71
CA ARG A 288 -10.18 0.27 26.49
C ARG A 288 -9.22 0.47 25.31
N LEU A 289 -7.94 0.66 25.57
CA LEU A 289 -6.93 0.82 24.52
C LEU A 289 -6.65 -0.50 23.79
N TRP A 290 -6.61 -1.60 24.52
CA TRP A 290 -6.24 -2.92 23.96
C TRP A 290 -7.19 -3.38 22.87
N PRO A 291 -8.50 -3.34 23.05
CA PRO A 291 -9.43 -3.67 21.98
C PRO A 291 -9.23 -2.83 20.71
N VAL A 292 -8.88 -1.54 20.83
CA VAL A 292 -8.60 -0.68 19.68
C VAL A 292 -7.31 -1.11 18.98
N ILE A 293 -6.28 -1.47 19.73
CA ILE A 293 -5.03 -2.01 19.16
C ILE A 293 -5.27 -3.35 18.47
N ASP A 294 -6.06 -4.24 19.06
CA ASP A 294 -6.43 -5.52 18.45
C ASP A 294 -7.23 -5.30 17.15
N MET A 295 -8.14 -4.33 17.15
CA MET A 295 -8.82 -3.91 15.93
C MET A 295 -7.83 -3.46 14.84
N PHE A 296 -6.84 -2.63 15.17
CA PHE A 296 -5.81 -2.22 14.21
C PHE A 296 -5.00 -3.41 13.69
N LYS A 297 -4.65 -4.36 14.54
CA LYS A 297 -3.94 -5.58 14.15
C LYS A 297 -4.72 -6.43 13.16
N GLU A 298 -6.04 -6.48 13.29
CA GLU A 298 -6.91 -7.25 12.40
C GLU A 298 -7.33 -6.48 11.14
N GLN A 299 -7.44 -5.16 11.21
CA GLN A 299 -7.97 -4.31 10.12
C GLN A 299 -6.90 -3.52 9.36
N SER A 300 -5.61 -3.62 9.71
CA SER A 300 -4.57 -2.77 9.12
C SER A 300 -4.24 -3.10 7.66
N SER A 301 -4.74 -4.20 7.10
CA SER A 301 -4.48 -4.60 5.72
C SER A 301 -5.74 -4.61 4.87
N GLY A 302 -5.76 -3.85 3.79
CA GLY A 302 -6.73 -3.97 2.72
C GLY A 302 -8.21 -4.03 3.14
N TYR A 303 -9.07 -4.35 2.20
CA TYR A 303 -10.53 -4.41 2.39
C TYR A 303 -11.07 -5.82 2.63
N SER A 304 -10.22 -6.85 2.50
CA SER A 304 -10.64 -8.25 2.61
C SER A 304 -9.66 -9.08 3.43
N GLY A 305 -10.19 -9.92 4.29
CA GLY A 305 -9.44 -10.93 5.02
C GLY A 305 -8.85 -12.01 4.12
N ALA A 306 -9.39 -12.18 2.92
CA ALA A 306 -8.86 -13.09 1.89
C ALA A 306 -7.57 -12.55 1.24
N PHE A 307 -7.30 -11.23 1.32
CA PHE A 307 -6.12 -10.64 0.73
C PHE A 307 -4.83 -11.24 1.31
N GLY A 308 -3.97 -11.73 0.43
CA GLY A 308 -2.70 -12.37 0.78
C GLY A 308 -2.82 -13.76 1.42
N LYS A 309 -4.02 -14.33 1.51
CA LYS A 309 -4.18 -15.73 1.92
C LYS A 309 -3.85 -16.64 0.75
N GLN A 310 -3.24 -17.78 1.07
CA GLN A 310 -2.78 -18.76 0.10
C GLN A 310 -3.07 -20.17 0.60
N VAL A 311 -3.32 -21.08 -0.34
CA VAL A 311 -3.42 -22.51 -0.08
C VAL A 311 -2.75 -23.27 -1.21
N THR A 312 -1.82 -24.16 -0.87
CA THR A 312 -1.23 -25.07 -1.85
C THR A 312 -2.07 -26.34 -1.96
N ILE A 313 -2.44 -26.70 -3.16
CA ILE A 313 -3.17 -27.93 -3.50
C ILE A 313 -2.19 -28.92 -4.11
N SER A 314 -2.18 -30.14 -3.62
CA SER A 314 -1.30 -31.23 -4.08
C SER A 314 -1.94 -32.59 -3.83
N LEU A 315 -1.32 -33.66 -4.35
CA LEU A 315 -1.73 -35.03 -4.08
C LEU A 315 -1.92 -35.33 -2.57
N LYS A 316 -1.15 -34.65 -1.70
CA LYS A 316 -1.19 -34.90 -0.26
C LYS A 316 -2.47 -34.40 0.41
N ASN A 317 -3.08 -33.32 -0.11
CA ASN A 317 -4.15 -32.62 0.59
C ASN A 317 -5.38 -32.29 -0.29
N ALA A 318 -5.36 -32.62 -1.56
CA ALA A 318 -6.48 -32.34 -2.46
C ALA A 318 -7.78 -33.06 -2.07
N GLY A 319 -7.70 -34.17 -1.33
CA GLY A 319 -8.85 -34.88 -0.78
C GLY A 319 -9.33 -34.36 0.58
N GLU A 320 -8.65 -33.39 1.17
CA GLU A 320 -8.99 -32.84 2.49
C GLU A 320 -10.04 -31.72 2.37
N LYS A 321 -10.83 -31.56 3.43
CA LYS A 321 -11.90 -30.57 3.47
C LYS A 321 -11.37 -29.12 3.56
N LEU A 322 -10.29 -28.91 4.33
CA LEU A 322 -9.79 -27.57 4.63
C LEU A 322 -9.27 -26.82 3.39
N PRO A 323 -8.44 -27.39 2.49
CA PRO A 323 -8.03 -26.72 1.27
C PRO A 323 -9.21 -26.31 0.39
N ALA A 324 -10.22 -27.17 0.24
CA ALA A 324 -11.40 -26.86 -0.55
C ALA A 324 -12.19 -25.68 0.04
N GLN A 325 -12.35 -25.62 1.35
CA GLN A 325 -13.02 -24.50 2.03
C GLN A 325 -12.24 -23.18 1.87
N ILE A 326 -10.92 -23.22 1.94
CA ILE A 326 -10.10 -22.02 1.73
C ILE A 326 -10.26 -21.52 0.30
N VAL A 327 -10.17 -22.40 -0.70
CA VAL A 327 -10.36 -22.02 -2.12
C VAL A 327 -11.75 -21.43 -2.34
N GLU A 328 -12.81 -22.05 -1.80
CA GLU A 328 -14.18 -21.52 -1.88
C GLU A 328 -14.28 -20.08 -1.34
N ARG A 329 -13.63 -19.78 -0.23
CA ARG A 329 -13.60 -18.42 0.36
C ARG A 329 -12.81 -17.44 -0.49
N LEU A 330 -11.68 -17.84 -1.06
CA LEU A 330 -10.91 -17.02 -1.99
C LEU A 330 -11.69 -16.73 -3.27
N GLU A 331 -12.37 -17.72 -3.84
CA GLU A 331 -13.24 -17.57 -5.01
C GLU A 331 -14.40 -16.62 -4.72
N TRP A 332 -15.06 -16.77 -3.57
CA TRP A 332 -16.11 -15.86 -3.14
C TRP A 332 -15.62 -14.41 -3.05
N ALA A 333 -14.48 -14.16 -2.41
CA ALA A 333 -13.88 -12.83 -2.31
C ALA A 333 -13.51 -12.24 -3.69
N ALA A 334 -13.13 -13.10 -4.65
CA ALA A 334 -12.87 -12.68 -6.03
C ALA A 334 -14.16 -12.34 -6.79
N VAL A 335 -15.26 -13.08 -6.56
CA VAL A 335 -16.58 -12.75 -7.10
C VAL A 335 -17.08 -11.41 -6.59
N GLU A 336 -16.90 -11.14 -5.28
CA GLU A 336 -17.23 -9.84 -4.66
C GLU A 336 -16.29 -8.69 -5.10
N GLY A 337 -15.25 -8.99 -5.88
CA GLY A 337 -14.30 -8.00 -6.39
C GLY A 337 -13.36 -7.41 -5.34
N THR A 338 -13.26 -8.04 -4.17
CA THR A 338 -12.39 -7.56 -3.07
C THR A 338 -10.94 -8.01 -3.20
N ILE A 339 -10.68 -9.03 -4.01
CA ILE A 339 -9.35 -9.51 -4.38
C ILE A 339 -9.28 -9.88 -5.86
N VAL A 340 -8.07 -10.00 -6.39
CA VAL A 340 -7.77 -10.74 -7.62
C VAL A 340 -7.20 -12.08 -7.22
N LEU A 341 -7.89 -13.17 -7.57
CA LEU A 341 -7.44 -14.53 -7.26
C LEU A 341 -6.62 -15.09 -8.42
N GLN A 342 -5.43 -15.53 -8.10
CA GLN A 342 -4.51 -16.17 -9.05
C GLN A 342 -4.10 -17.54 -8.52
N ALA A 343 -3.77 -18.44 -9.43
CA ALA A 343 -3.18 -19.72 -9.10
C ALA A 343 -1.97 -19.99 -10.00
N SER A 344 -0.87 -20.40 -9.39
CA SER A 344 0.36 -20.78 -10.08
C SER A 344 0.76 -22.19 -9.68
N GLY A 345 1.22 -22.99 -10.63
CA GLY A 345 1.59 -24.37 -10.32
C GLY A 345 2.28 -25.09 -11.45
N THR A 346 2.40 -26.40 -11.26
CA THR A 346 2.95 -27.33 -12.24
C THR A 346 1.87 -28.34 -12.63
N LEU A 347 1.65 -28.50 -13.92
CA LEU A 347 0.82 -29.51 -14.52
C LEU A 347 1.71 -30.60 -15.13
N ILE A 348 1.41 -31.83 -14.84
CA ILE A 348 2.05 -33.00 -15.47
C ILE A 348 1.15 -33.44 -16.65
N THR A 349 1.65 -33.25 -17.86
CA THR A 349 0.93 -33.61 -19.07
C THR A 349 1.01 -35.10 -19.40
N GLU A 350 0.17 -35.58 -20.31
CA GLU A 350 0.27 -36.93 -20.86
C GLU A 350 1.70 -37.15 -21.43
N GLY A 351 2.42 -38.10 -20.90
CA GLY A 351 3.84 -38.32 -21.20
C GLY A 351 4.80 -37.89 -20.10
N GLY A 352 4.31 -37.39 -18.96
CA GLY A 352 5.11 -37.08 -17.77
C GLY A 352 5.91 -35.79 -17.84
N LYS A 353 5.65 -34.91 -18.81
CA LYS A 353 6.29 -33.63 -18.94
C LYS A 353 5.67 -32.62 -17.94
N ALA A 354 6.51 -31.93 -17.18
CA ALA A 354 6.07 -30.88 -16.30
C ALA A 354 5.97 -29.54 -17.06
N GLU A 355 4.83 -28.88 -16.95
CA GLU A 355 4.57 -27.58 -17.56
C GLU A 355 4.10 -26.59 -16.48
N SER A 356 4.59 -25.34 -16.56
CA SER A 356 4.13 -24.27 -15.69
C SER A 356 2.73 -23.85 -16.07
N LEU A 357 1.89 -23.63 -15.07
CA LEU A 357 0.51 -23.21 -15.23
C LEU A 357 0.25 -21.97 -14.38
N ASP A 358 -0.10 -20.87 -15.03
CA ASP A 358 -0.50 -19.62 -14.39
C ASP A 358 -1.92 -19.27 -14.80
N LEU A 359 -2.78 -19.10 -13.82
CA LEU A 359 -4.22 -18.92 -13.99
C LEU A 359 -4.71 -17.70 -13.23
N THR A 360 -5.71 -17.03 -13.76
CA THR A 360 -6.51 -16.02 -13.06
C THR A 360 -7.95 -16.49 -12.97
N TYR A 361 -8.56 -16.36 -11.82
CA TYR A 361 -9.97 -16.72 -11.62
C TYR A 361 -10.88 -15.64 -12.20
N ASP A 362 -11.78 -16.06 -13.07
CA ASP A 362 -12.86 -15.25 -13.63
C ASP A 362 -14.09 -15.38 -12.72
N GLY A 363 -14.33 -14.40 -11.88
CA GLY A 363 -15.45 -14.42 -10.92
C GLY A 363 -16.84 -14.44 -11.58
N VAL A 364 -16.96 -13.96 -12.82
CA VAL A 364 -18.23 -14.00 -13.57
C VAL A 364 -18.48 -15.40 -14.15
N GLY A 365 -17.42 -16.00 -14.71
CA GLY A 365 -17.50 -17.32 -15.32
C GLY A 365 -17.30 -18.49 -14.36
N GLY A 366 -16.86 -18.23 -13.12
CA GLY A 366 -16.58 -19.27 -12.11
C GLY A 366 -15.46 -20.22 -12.52
N LYS A 367 -14.45 -19.73 -13.24
CA LYS A 367 -13.38 -20.58 -13.82
C LYS A 367 -12.03 -19.91 -13.79
N TYR A 368 -11.00 -20.73 -13.67
CA TYR A 368 -9.60 -20.34 -13.80
C TYR A 368 -9.19 -20.33 -15.28
N ARG A 369 -8.68 -19.20 -15.75
CA ARG A 369 -8.22 -19.02 -17.12
C ARG A 369 -6.71 -18.83 -17.16
N SER A 370 -6.04 -19.53 -18.08
CA SER A 370 -4.60 -19.33 -18.26
C SER A 370 -4.31 -17.92 -18.77
N THR A 371 -3.33 -17.28 -18.13
CA THR A 371 -2.81 -15.98 -18.56
C THR A 371 -1.96 -16.08 -19.82
N LEU A 372 -1.35 -17.24 -20.06
CA LEU A 372 -0.46 -17.51 -21.21
C LEU A 372 -1.20 -18.06 -22.41
N VAL A 373 -2.18 -18.95 -22.20
CA VAL A 373 -2.93 -19.64 -23.24
C VAL A 373 -4.43 -19.46 -22.98
N PRO A 374 -5.07 -18.42 -23.51
CA PRO A 374 -6.45 -18.06 -23.17
C PRO A 374 -7.52 -19.14 -23.36
N LYS A 375 -7.23 -20.19 -24.18
CA LYS A 375 -8.14 -21.33 -24.38
C LYS A 375 -8.07 -22.36 -23.25
N VAL A 376 -7.03 -22.31 -22.41
CA VAL A 376 -6.88 -23.25 -21.29
C VAL A 376 -7.67 -22.71 -20.12
N VAL A 377 -8.68 -23.46 -19.72
CA VAL A 377 -9.66 -23.09 -18.69
C VAL A 377 -9.93 -24.29 -17.81
N TYR A 378 -9.90 -24.08 -16.50
CA TYR A 378 -10.20 -25.11 -15.51
C TYR A 378 -11.29 -24.63 -14.55
N SER A 379 -12.13 -25.55 -14.12
CA SER A 379 -12.94 -25.38 -12.92
C SER A 379 -12.13 -25.78 -11.68
N THR A 380 -12.58 -25.35 -10.51
CA THR A 380 -12.03 -25.75 -9.21
C THR A 380 -11.99 -27.28 -9.09
N ASN A 381 -13.08 -27.96 -9.44
CA ASN A 381 -13.18 -29.42 -9.37
C ASN A 381 -12.18 -30.11 -10.29
N GLU A 382 -11.92 -29.56 -11.47
CA GLU A 382 -10.91 -30.12 -12.39
C GLU A 382 -9.49 -29.99 -11.80
N LEU A 383 -9.14 -28.83 -11.22
CA LEU A 383 -7.84 -28.64 -10.57
C LEU A 383 -7.65 -29.59 -9.38
N PHE A 384 -8.67 -29.73 -8.53
CA PHE A 384 -8.61 -30.68 -7.42
C PHE A 384 -8.55 -32.14 -7.93
N GLY A 385 -9.29 -32.48 -8.99
CA GLY A 385 -9.24 -33.80 -9.64
C GLY A 385 -7.85 -34.13 -10.18
N LEU A 386 -7.20 -33.20 -10.84
CA LEU A 386 -5.82 -33.33 -11.32
C LEU A 386 -4.83 -33.47 -10.15
N ALA A 387 -5.01 -32.69 -9.08
CA ALA A 387 -4.16 -32.76 -7.89
C ALA A 387 -4.30 -34.12 -7.16
N MET A 388 -5.52 -34.67 -7.05
CA MET A 388 -5.75 -36.02 -6.50
C MET A 388 -5.09 -37.12 -7.28
N LYS A 389 -4.85 -36.92 -8.57
CA LYS A 389 -4.10 -37.86 -9.42
C LYS A 389 -2.58 -37.63 -9.41
N GLY A 390 -2.12 -36.57 -8.77
CA GLY A 390 -0.72 -36.12 -8.80
C GLY A 390 -0.31 -35.45 -10.12
N GLU A 391 -1.28 -35.08 -10.93
CA GLU A 391 -1.10 -34.41 -12.23
C GLU A 391 -1.00 -32.89 -12.08
N PHE A 392 -1.38 -32.32 -10.92
CA PHE A 392 -1.28 -30.89 -10.62
C PHE A 392 -0.76 -30.67 -9.19
N THR A 393 0.09 -29.66 -9.05
CA THR A 393 0.46 -29.07 -7.76
C THR A 393 0.55 -27.56 -7.94
N GLY A 394 -0.18 -26.79 -7.16
CA GLY A 394 -0.20 -25.32 -7.28
C GLY A 394 -0.71 -24.61 -6.03
N THR A 395 -0.46 -23.32 -5.99
CA THR A 395 -0.87 -22.39 -4.92
C THR A 395 -1.68 -21.26 -5.52
#